data_5f2e219fdcbd238f61c4b2a4338ee50d
#
_entry.id   5f2e219fdcbd238f61c4b2a4338ee50d
#
_cell.length_a   1.000
_cell.length_b   1.000
_cell.length_c   1.000
_cell.angle_alpha   90.00
_cell.angle_beta   90.00
_cell.angle_gamma   90.00
#
_symmetry.space_group_name_H-M   'P 1'
#
loop_
_entity.id
_entity.type
_entity.pdbx_description
1 polymer ?
#
loop_
_entity_poly.entity_id
_entity_poly.type
_entity_poly.pdbx_seq_one_letter_code
_entity_poly.pdbx_strand_id
1 'polypeptide(L)'
;MKKNSHHGDLIDDQDVLLLRKRRMTMKDNADIALTRKEDEVFSLLLDVVEEDKKICTENDDDDQKRRPKTPTLRVAGGWVRDKLLGLESNDIDVALDTCVGAEFAAKVNDYLTRKGEEVSGVGVIQSNPEQSKHLETATMKVRDVWLDFVNLRSESYADESRIPTMSFGTPLEDAMRRDLTINALYYNLNEKKVEDFTGKGIEDLKIGLCRTPLEAKRTFVDDPLRVLRAVRFAARYAFKLADDIGVAVEDEQVREGLRRKVSRERVGKEVAGMLRGPNPHLAVQWVTKMKMGGIVMDCEETFSMEMQEFGVKAVAVGMRVATALGMFEGVTEGADTNAETDRKERFYLALWLLGLKKNKALTKKKKEVPLSEVIVMESLKLRNKDAESVVRTHSNIDATKEVIFDNLKKFTRTEAGLKIRSIGKDYDIVFIVAALDDALKRTHGDIDEVAVAESVAEKCKEAFFRVKDELELVDKKDSVGNPWELKPILDGKEVMKAVGMEKPGPLLKQWIEKTVEWQFEFPGMDKAQCEAKLKEVSGGAET
;
A
#
# COMPACT_ATOMS: atom_id res chain seq x y z
N MET A 1 18.47 -38.87 -9.38
CA MET A 1 18.52 -37.78 -10.36
C MET A 1 17.09 -37.53 -10.89
N LYS A 2 16.32 -36.66 -10.30
CA LYS A 2 15.09 -36.12 -10.89
C LYS A 2 15.25 -34.60 -10.87
N LYS A 3 15.26 -34.01 -12.05
CA LYS A 3 15.33 -32.56 -12.29
C LYS A 3 14.08 -31.91 -11.72
N ASN A 4 14.23 -31.10 -10.66
CA ASN A 4 13.24 -30.13 -10.26
C ASN A 4 13.47 -28.85 -11.08
N SER A 5 12.87 -28.81 -12.25
CA SER A 5 12.72 -27.62 -13.06
C SER A 5 11.24 -27.28 -13.11
N HIS A 6 10.75 -26.51 -12.17
CA HIS A 6 9.50 -25.75 -12.32
C HIS A 6 9.58 -24.53 -11.41
N HIS A 7 10.45 -23.59 -11.77
CA HIS A 7 10.22 -22.18 -11.48
C HIS A 7 9.73 -21.59 -12.80
N GLY A 8 8.42 -21.72 -13.02
CA GLY A 8 7.75 -21.07 -14.14
C GLY A 8 7.97 -19.57 -14.08
N ASP A 9 8.52 -19.02 -15.15
CA ASP A 9 8.58 -17.60 -15.44
C ASP A 9 7.14 -17.06 -15.60
N LEU A 10 6.51 -16.67 -14.49
CA LEU A 10 5.14 -16.15 -14.44
C LEU A 10 5.10 -14.62 -14.31
N ILE A 11 6.04 -13.92 -14.93
CA ILE A 11 6.03 -12.46 -14.86
C ILE A 11 6.33 -11.90 -16.25
N ASP A 12 5.27 -11.78 -17.03
CA ASP A 12 5.28 -11.02 -18.28
C ASP A 12 4.69 -9.61 -18.03
N ASP A 13 5.11 -9.00 -16.91
CA ASP A 13 4.80 -7.62 -16.57
C ASP A 13 5.90 -6.73 -17.17
N GLN A 14 5.51 -5.78 -18.00
CA GLN A 14 6.44 -4.87 -18.67
C GLN A 14 7.36 -4.14 -17.68
N ASP A 15 6.84 -3.77 -16.51
CA ASP A 15 7.61 -3.10 -15.47
C ASP A 15 8.68 -4.01 -14.84
N VAL A 16 8.36 -5.28 -14.63
CA VAL A 16 9.32 -6.28 -14.14
C VAL A 16 10.40 -6.55 -15.16
N LEU A 17 10.02 -6.67 -16.44
CA LEU A 17 11.00 -6.82 -17.54
C LEU A 17 11.88 -5.58 -17.66
N LEU A 18 11.33 -4.39 -17.49
CA LEU A 18 12.08 -3.13 -17.50
C LEU A 18 13.06 -3.06 -16.33
N LEU A 19 12.64 -3.38 -15.10
CA LEU A 19 13.52 -3.47 -13.94
C LEU A 19 14.63 -4.51 -14.14
N ARG A 20 14.29 -5.67 -14.71
CA ARG A 20 15.28 -6.70 -15.05
C ARG A 20 16.29 -6.18 -16.07
N LYS A 21 15.84 -5.51 -17.13
CA LYS A 21 16.73 -4.89 -18.13
C LYS A 21 17.63 -3.82 -17.49
N ARG A 22 17.08 -2.92 -16.67
CA ARG A 22 17.85 -1.88 -15.96
C ARG A 22 18.94 -2.48 -15.08
N ARG A 23 18.62 -3.53 -14.30
CA ARG A 23 19.62 -4.25 -13.49
C ARG A 23 20.74 -4.85 -14.33
N MET A 24 20.41 -5.47 -15.48
CA MET A 24 21.40 -6.08 -16.38
C MET A 24 22.31 -5.03 -17.06
N THR A 25 21.90 -3.76 -17.11
CA THR A 25 22.69 -2.65 -17.67
C THR A 25 23.43 -1.84 -16.61
N MET A 26 23.31 -2.18 -15.33
CA MET A 26 24.07 -1.51 -14.27
C MET A 26 25.57 -1.68 -14.50
N LYS A 27 26.29 -0.54 -14.53
CA LYS A 27 27.76 -0.54 -14.65
C LYS A 27 28.41 -1.09 -13.39
N ASP A 28 29.59 -1.67 -13.54
CA ASP A 28 30.34 -2.21 -12.41
C ASP A 28 30.73 -1.13 -11.38
N ASN A 29 30.94 0.10 -11.83
CA ASN A 29 31.28 1.23 -10.95
C ASN A 29 30.10 1.81 -10.18
N ALA A 30 28.88 1.31 -10.38
CA ALA A 30 27.67 1.80 -9.69
C ALA A 30 27.53 3.34 -9.71
N ASP A 31 27.75 3.97 -10.87
CA ASP A 31 27.66 5.42 -11.03
C ASP A 31 26.22 5.92 -10.94
N ILE A 32 26.01 7.00 -10.19
CA ILE A 32 24.71 7.68 -10.06
C ILE A 32 24.73 8.97 -10.89
N ALA A 33 23.73 9.11 -11.77
CA ALA A 33 23.46 10.36 -12.45
C ALA A 33 22.55 11.24 -11.57
N LEU A 34 23.08 12.37 -11.12
CA LEU A 34 22.31 13.37 -10.39
C LEU A 34 21.44 14.18 -11.35
N THR A 35 20.24 14.54 -10.92
CA THR A 35 19.48 15.60 -11.57
C THR A 35 20.13 16.94 -11.28
N ARG A 36 19.84 17.96 -12.11
CA ARG A 36 20.36 19.32 -11.90
C ARG A 36 20.03 19.86 -10.49
N LYS A 37 18.80 19.63 -10.01
CA LYS A 37 18.37 20.07 -8.67
C LYS A 37 19.15 19.37 -7.55
N GLU A 38 19.39 18.07 -7.69
CA GLU A 38 20.17 17.30 -6.71
C GLU A 38 21.63 17.78 -6.68
N ASP A 39 22.26 17.98 -7.84
CA ASP A 39 23.65 18.45 -7.92
C ASP A 39 23.81 19.87 -7.33
N GLU A 40 22.86 20.78 -7.62
CA GLU A 40 22.82 22.12 -7.04
C GLU A 40 22.67 22.09 -5.51
N VAL A 41 21.78 21.23 -4.97
CA VAL A 41 21.56 21.12 -3.52
C VAL A 41 22.75 20.42 -2.84
N PHE A 42 23.27 19.34 -3.40
CA PHE A 42 24.42 18.64 -2.82
C PHE A 42 25.69 19.50 -2.82
N SER A 43 25.90 20.28 -3.88
CA SER A 43 27.00 21.26 -3.93
C SER A 43 26.83 22.32 -2.83
N LEU A 44 25.62 22.83 -2.60
CA LEU A 44 25.35 23.77 -1.51
C LEU A 44 25.66 23.15 -0.13
N LEU A 45 25.24 21.89 0.12
CA LEU A 45 25.55 21.22 1.39
C LEU A 45 27.06 21.07 1.60
N LEU A 46 27.83 20.78 0.56
CA LEU A 46 29.30 20.72 0.63
C LEU A 46 29.91 22.09 0.89
N ASP A 47 29.40 23.17 0.28
CA ASP A 47 29.83 24.54 0.54
C ASP A 47 29.61 24.94 2.01
N VAL A 48 28.46 24.54 2.60
CA VAL A 48 28.19 24.74 4.03
C VAL A 48 29.26 24.09 4.90
N VAL A 49 29.63 22.84 4.60
CA VAL A 49 30.67 22.11 5.33
C VAL A 49 32.04 22.79 5.20
N GLU A 50 32.41 23.23 4.01
CA GLU A 50 33.70 23.92 3.78
C GLU A 50 33.76 25.29 4.43
N GLU A 51 32.65 26.05 4.47
CA GLU A 51 32.60 27.35 5.14
C GLU A 51 32.66 27.20 6.66
N ASP A 52 31.93 26.20 7.23
CA ASP A 52 31.99 25.87 8.65
C ASP A 52 33.41 25.49 9.10
N LYS A 53 34.12 24.74 8.27
CA LYS A 53 35.52 24.38 8.50
C LYS A 53 36.45 25.61 8.55
N LYS A 54 36.24 26.59 7.64
CA LYS A 54 37.03 27.84 7.63
C LYS A 54 36.80 28.67 8.89
N ILE A 55 35.52 28.83 9.29
CA ILE A 55 35.16 29.58 10.51
C ILE A 55 35.77 28.96 11.75
N CYS A 56 35.76 27.61 11.85
CA CYS A 56 36.38 26.89 12.95
C CYS A 56 37.93 27.02 12.96
N THR A 57 38.58 27.15 11.81
CA THR A 57 40.04 27.30 11.72
C THR A 57 40.53 28.73 11.99
N GLU A 58 39.70 29.72 11.76
CA GLU A 58 40.04 31.14 11.98
C GLU A 58 39.89 31.54 13.47
N ASN A 59 39.10 30.84 14.25
CA ASN A 59 38.78 31.15 15.64
C ASN A 59 39.61 30.40 16.70
N ASP A 60 40.42 29.39 16.30
CA ASP A 60 41.18 28.53 17.24
C ASP A 60 42.69 28.63 17.01
N ASP A 61 43.38 29.43 17.84
CA ASP A 61 44.84 29.59 17.76
C ASP A 61 45.64 28.53 18.59
N ASP A 62 45.03 27.65 19.43
CA ASP A 62 45.87 26.90 20.39
C ASP A 62 45.50 25.45 20.76
N ASP A 63 44.55 24.75 20.11
CA ASP A 63 44.33 23.33 20.51
C ASP A 63 43.94 22.39 19.36
N GLN A 64 44.93 21.81 18.65
CA GLN A 64 44.73 20.81 17.57
C GLN A 64 43.94 19.57 18.02
N LYS A 65 43.74 19.32 19.30
CA LYS A 65 43.00 18.17 19.85
C LYS A 65 41.48 18.41 19.97
N ARG A 66 41.01 19.66 19.85
CA ARG A 66 39.60 20.02 20.01
C ARG A 66 38.86 20.39 18.71
N ARG A 67 39.52 20.29 17.54
CA ARG A 67 38.87 20.63 16.30
C ARG A 67 37.68 19.69 16.03
N PRO A 68 36.45 20.22 15.84
CA PRO A 68 35.33 19.39 15.47
C PRO A 68 35.66 18.69 14.15
N LYS A 69 35.42 17.39 14.07
CA LYS A 69 35.62 16.63 12.83
C LYS A 69 34.67 17.17 11.77
N THR A 70 35.21 17.52 10.61
CA THR A 70 34.40 17.90 9.45
C THR A 70 33.46 16.75 9.08
N PRO A 71 32.14 16.97 8.97
CA PRO A 71 31.21 15.91 8.64
C PRO A 71 31.44 15.42 7.20
N THR A 72 31.40 14.10 7.03
CA THR A 72 31.27 13.48 5.70
C THR A 72 29.80 13.29 5.41
N LEU A 73 29.31 13.93 4.35
CA LEU A 73 27.92 13.85 3.97
C LEU A 73 27.67 12.64 3.06
N ARG A 74 26.68 11.83 3.41
CA ARG A 74 26.26 10.66 2.64
C ARG A 74 24.76 10.66 2.44
N VAL A 75 24.29 10.48 1.22
CA VAL A 75 22.89 10.10 1.02
C VAL A 75 22.77 8.60 1.26
N ALA A 76 21.78 8.19 2.06
CA ALA A 76 21.67 6.81 2.55
C ALA A 76 20.44 6.08 1.99
N GLY A 77 20.56 4.76 1.79
CA GLY A 77 19.44 3.83 1.70
C GLY A 77 18.63 3.88 0.41
N GLY A 78 17.33 4.17 0.54
CA GLY A 78 16.35 4.03 -0.52
C GLY A 78 16.65 4.83 -1.78
N TRP A 79 17.07 6.07 -1.63
CA TRP A 79 17.44 6.93 -2.75
C TRP A 79 18.59 6.34 -3.58
N VAL A 80 19.65 5.83 -2.93
CA VAL A 80 20.80 5.23 -3.62
C VAL A 80 20.38 4.01 -4.44
N ARG A 81 19.62 3.11 -3.82
CA ARG A 81 19.06 1.93 -4.50
C ARG A 81 18.22 2.34 -5.72
N ASP A 82 17.31 3.29 -5.56
CA ASP A 82 16.37 3.68 -6.60
C ASP A 82 17.10 4.35 -7.76
N LYS A 83 18.08 5.23 -7.48
CA LYS A 83 18.95 5.82 -8.50
C LYS A 83 19.75 4.77 -9.29
N LEU A 84 20.32 3.77 -8.63
CA LEU A 84 21.03 2.69 -9.28
C LEU A 84 20.11 1.84 -10.18
N LEU A 85 18.82 1.72 -9.83
CA LEU A 85 17.80 1.09 -10.65
C LEU A 85 17.24 2.00 -11.75
N GLY A 86 17.72 3.26 -11.85
CA GLY A 86 17.19 4.26 -12.78
C GLY A 86 15.76 4.69 -12.48
N LEU A 87 15.38 4.63 -11.20
CA LEU A 87 14.10 5.12 -10.68
C LEU A 87 14.29 6.52 -10.09
N GLU A 88 13.22 7.31 -10.10
CA GLU A 88 13.19 8.58 -9.37
C GLU A 88 12.90 8.35 -7.89
N SER A 89 13.55 9.12 -7.03
CA SER A 89 13.32 9.13 -5.59
C SER A 89 13.42 10.55 -5.05
N ASN A 90 12.41 10.96 -4.29
CA ASN A 90 12.35 12.28 -3.65
C ASN A 90 12.64 12.20 -2.14
N ASP A 91 12.91 11.00 -1.60
CA ASP A 91 13.17 10.73 -0.19
C ASP A 91 14.69 10.70 0.01
N ILE A 92 15.27 11.86 0.33
CA ILE A 92 16.71 12.06 0.41
C ILE A 92 17.13 12.14 1.88
N ASP A 93 17.61 11.01 2.41
CA ASP A 93 18.20 10.91 3.74
C ASP A 93 19.70 11.28 3.69
N VAL A 94 20.07 12.45 4.20
CA VAL A 94 21.48 12.87 4.35
C VAL A 94 22.00 12.42 5.71
N ALA A 95 22.84 11.40 5.71
CA ALA A 95 23.46 10.85 6.92
C ALA A 95 24.68 11.67 7.33
N LEU A 96 24.72 12.02 8.62
CA LEU A 96 25.76 12.80 9.29
C LEU A 96 26.52 11.93 10.29
N ASP A 97 27.85 12.05 10.31
CA ASP A 97 28.73 11.26 11.17
C ASP A 97 29.27 12.01 12.40
N THR A 98 29.11 13.33 12.46
CA THR A 98 29.78 14.16 13.52
C THR A 98 28.87 15.15 14.24
N CYS A 99 27.68 15.48 13.72
CA CYS A 99 26.74 16.42 14.33
C CYS A 99 25.30 15.93 14.20
N VAL A 100 24.39 16.47 15.00
CA VAL A 100 22.95 16.14 14.91
C VAL A 100 22.27 16.88 13.76
N GLY A 101 21.17 16.30 13.26
CA GLY A 101 20.44 16.83 12.10
C GLY A 101 20.00 18.27 12.27
N ALA A 102 19.45 18.65 13.44
CA ALA A 102 19.00 20.02 13.69
C ALA A 102 20.16 21.04 13.70
N GLU A 103 21.31 20.66 14.24
CA GLU A 103 22.50 21.51 14.22
C GLU A 103 22.97 21.77 12.78
N PHE A 104 23.02 20.73 11.96
CA PHE A 104 23.41 20.87 10.56
C PHE A 104 22.39 21.67 9.75
N ALA A 105 21.09 21.45 9.98
CA ALA A 105 20.02 22.23 9.33
C ALA A 105 20.10 23.74 9.69
N ALA A 106 20.46 24.06 10.94
CA ALA A 106 20.71 25.47 11.34
C ALA A 106 21.88 26.07 10.56
N LYS A 107 23.01 25.36 10.40
CA LYS A 107 24.15 25.81 9.60
C LYS A 107 23.79 26.04 8.14
N VAL A 108 22.92 25.19 7.55
CA VAL A 108 22.39 25.38 6.19
C VAL A 108 21.59 26.68 6.10
N ASN A 109 20.69 26.94 7.05
CA ASN A 109 19.90 28.18 7.05
C ASN A 109 20.79 29.43 7.25
N ASP A 110 21.78 29.37 8.10
CA ASP A 110 22.74 30.46 8.29
C ASP A 110 23.53 30.76 7.01
N TYR A 111 23.96 29.72 6.31
CA TYR A 111 24.62 29.84 5.01
C TYR A 111 23.71 30.51 3.97
N LEU A 112 22.46 30.02 3.82
CA LEU A 112 21.46 30.59 2.89
C LEU A 112 21.19 32.06 3.20
N THR A 113 21.04 32.40 4.50
CA THR A 113 20.84 33.78 4.96
C THR A 113 22.00 34.70 4.50
N ARG A 114 23.26 34.24 4.70
CA ARG A 114 24.45 35.00 4.28
C ARG A 114 24.54 35.18 2.76
N LYS A 115 24.00 34.23 2.00
CA LYS A 115 23.93 34.30 0.52
C LYS A 115 22.71 35.08 0.01
N GLY A 116 21.81 35.53 0.91
CA GLY A 116 20.57 36.20 0.53
C GLY A 116 19.55 35.31 -0.16
N GLU A 117 19.66 34.00 0.05
CA GLU A 117 18.69 32.99 -0.44
C GLU A 117 17.57 32.76 0.59
N GLU A 118 16.45 32.20 0.13
CA GLU A 118 15.29 31.90 0.96
C GLU A 118 15.61 30.77 1.94
N VAL A 119 15.28 30.99 3.22
CA VAL A 119 15.42 30.00 4.27
C VAL A 119 14.11 29.25 4.53
N SER A 120 14.21 27.99 4.88
CA SER A 120 13.05 27.15 5.18
C SER A 120 12.94 26.85 6.66
N GLY A 121 11.70 26.63 7.13
CA GLY A 121 11.46 26.09 8.46
C GLY A 121 12.08 24.69 8.60
N VAL A 122 12.69 24.44 9.77
CA VAL A 122 13.23 23.12 10.11
C VAL A 122 12.22 22.37 10.96
N GLY A 123 11.71 21.26 10.45
CA GLY A 123 10.91 20.32 11.22
C GLY A 123 11.83 19.39 12.01
N VAL A 124 11.81 19.47 13.33
CA VAL A 124 12.61 18.60 14.18
C VAL A 124 11.73 17.52 14.78
N ILE A 125 12.02 16.26 14.44
CA ILE A 125 11.42 15.10 15.09
C ILE A 125 12.32 14.74 16.25
N GLN A 126 11.93 15.16 17.46
CA GLN A 126 12.69 14.89 18.67
C GLN A 126 12.81 13.39 18.95
N SER A 127 13.91 13.01 19.60
CA SER A 127 14.09 11.64 20.08
C SER A 127 12.96 11.25 21.03
N ASN A 128 12.34 10.10 20.80
CA ASN A 128 11.37 9.51 21.70
C ASN A 128 11.74 8.03 21.92
N PRO A 129 12.42 7.72 23.04
CA PRO A 129 12.88 6.37 23.35
C PRO A 129 11.75 5.33 23.34
N GLU A 130 10.55 5.70 23.81
CA GLU A 130 9.39 4.79 23.84
C GLU A 130 8.86 4.42 22.44
N GLN A 131 9.19 5.22 21.41
CA GLN A 131 8.77 5.01 20.02
C GLN A 131 9.93 4.60 19.10
N SER A 132 11.04 4.10 19.63
CA SER A 132 12.26 3.74 18.85
C SER A 132 12.91 4.93 18.13
N LYS A 133 12.70 6.15 18.62
CA LYS A 133 13.28 7.38 18.08
C LYS A 133 14.31 7.93 19.07
N HIS A 134 15.50 7.36 19.07
CA HIS A 134 16.56 7.72 20.03
C HIS A 134 17.50 8.82 19.54
N LEU A 135 17.53 9.09 18.23
CA LEU A 135 18.29 10.18 17.65
C LEU A 135 17.35 11.10 16.86
N GLU A 136 17.62 12.39 16.98
CA GLU A 136 16.86 13.44 16.33
C GLU A 136 17.03 13.39 14.82
N THR A 137 15.94 13.60 14.08
CA THR A 137 15.93 13.79 12.63
C THR A 137 15.43 15.20 12.34
N ALA A 138 16.12 15.93 11.48
CA ALA A 138 15.69 17.24 11.04
C ALA A 138 15.30 17.20 9.57
N THR A 139 14.09 17.62 9.26
CA THR A 139 13.56 17.73 7.90
C THR A 139 13.53 19.20 7.48
N MET A 140 14.07 19.53 6.32
CA MET A 140 13.96 20.86 5.75
C MET A 140 13.86 20.83 4.23
N LYS A 141 13.39 21.93 3.65
CA LYS A 141 13.34 22.14 2.20
C LYS A 141 14.46 23.07 1.78
N VAL A 142 15.32 22.65 0.85
CA VAL A 142 16.40 23.45 0.28
C VAL A 142 16.20 23.54 -1.23
N ARG A 143 16.03 24.76 -1.79
CA ARG A 143 15.81 24.98 -3.23
C ARG A 143 14.79 24.00 -3.86
N ASP A 144 13.62 23.85 -3.23
CA ASP A 144 12.55 22.93 -3.66
C ASP A 144 12.80 21.43 -3.48
N VAL A 145 13.91 21.04 -2.88
CA VAL A 145 14.21 19.64 -2.54
C VAL A 145 14.01 19.41 -1.04
N TRP A 146 13.22 18.41 -0.66
CA TRP A 146 13.08 17.97 0.72
C TRP A 146 14.27 17.09 1.11
N LEU A 147 14.86 17.38 2.27
CA LEU A 147 15.99 16.65 2.83
C LEU A 147 15.70 16.25 4.27
N ASP A 148 16.02 15.00 4.60
CA ASP A 148 16.03 14.50 5.97
C ASP A 148 17.47 14.35 6.45
N PHE A 149 17.88 15.14 7.44
CA PHE A 149 19.17 14.99 8.08
C PHE A 149 19.09 13.97 9.21
N VAL A 150 19.78 12.86 9.03
CA VAL A 150 19.78 11.71 9.92
C VAL A 150 21.19 11.42 10.42
N ASN A 151 21.32 10.75 11.57
CA ASN A 151 22.61 10.35 12.06
C ASN A 151 22.93 8.90 11.72
N LEU A 152 24.19 8.62 11.44
CA LEU A 152 24.69 7.24 11.43
C LEU A 152 24.53 6.64 12.83
N ARG A 153 23.99 5.43 12.92
CA ARG A 153 23.61 4.81 14.19
C ARG A 153 24.28 3.47 14.41
N SER A 154 24.64 3.24 15.64
CA SER A 154 24.88 1.91 16.18
C SER A 154 23.69 1.52 17.06
N GLU A 155 23.21 0.30 16.95
CA GLU A 155 22.06 -0.23 17.69
C GLU A 155 22.47 -1.43 18.53
N SER A 156 22.04 -1.45 19.79
CA SER A 156 22.13 -2.61 20.66
C SER A 156 20.74 -2.97 21.19
N TYR A 157 20.37 -4.25 21.07
CA TYR A 157 19.08 -4.77 21.49
C TYR A 157 19.19 -5.52 22.80
N ALA A 158 18.27 -5.27 23.75
CA ALA A 158 18.10 -6.09 24.94
C ALA A 158 17.18 -7.29 24.62
N ASP A 159 17.38 -8.42 25.32
CA ASP A 159 16.75 -9.72 25.00
C ASP A 159 15.22 -9.69 24.89
N GLU A 160 14.53 -8.78 25.61
CA GLU A 160 13.07 -8.69 25.60
C GLU A 160 12.52 -7.45 24.90
N SER A 161 13.38 -6.58 24.34
CA SER A 161 12.96 -5.33 23.73
C SER A 161 13.30 -5.28 22.24
N ARG A 162 12.31 -4.92 21.39
CA ARG A 162 12.54 -4.54 20.01
C ARG A 162 13.02 -3.08 19.85
N ILE A 163 13.06 -2.33 20.95
CA ILE A 163 13.50 -0.94 20.96
C ILE A 163 14.98 -0.96 21.30
N PRO A 164 15.89 -0.67 20.32
CA PRO A 164 17.31 -0.66 20.58
C PRO A 164 17.73 0.56 21.41
N THR A 165 18.78 0.41 22.17
CA THR A 165 19.56 1.57 22.61
C THR A 165 20.41 2.04 21.44
N MET A 166 20.31 3.32 21.09
CA MET A 166 21.00 3.91 19.95
C MET A 166 22.12 4.83 20.41
N SER A 167 23.22 4.80 19.67
CA SER A 167 24.34 5.73 19.79
C SER A 167 24.81 6.15 18.40
N PHE A 168 25.66 7.18 18.32
CA PHE A 168 26.35 7.51 17.09
C PHE A 168 27.19 6.32 16.64
N GLY A 169 27.06 5.94 15.39
CA GLY A 169 27.75 4.81 14.79
C GLY A 169 28.62 5.21 13.60
N THR A 170 29.42 4.26 13.17
CA THR A 170 30.17 4.33 11.91
C THR A 170 29.28 3.99 10.71
N PRO A 171 29.66 4.33 9.47
CA PRO A 171 28.93 3.91 8.29
C PRO A 171 28.75 2.38 8.19
N LEU A 172 29.75 1.61 8.63
CA LEU A 172 29.67 0.14 8.66
C LEU A 172 28.62 -0.34 9.67
N GLU A 173 28.60 0.20 10.90
CA GLU A 173 27.62 -0.19 11.91
C GLU A 173 26.20 0.18 11.46
N ASP A 174 26.03 1.36 10.87
CA ASP A 174 24.72 1.78 10.33
C ASP A 174 24.27 0.89 9.18
N ALA A 175 25.17 0.48 8.28
CA ALA A 175 24.85 -0.44 7.19
C ALA A 175 24.44 -1.82 7.71
N MET A 176 25.19 -2.37 8.67
CA MET A 176 24.97 -3.71 9.20
C MET A 176 23.67 -3.86 10.01
N ARG A 177 23.16 -2.79 10.63
CA ARG A 177 21.91 -2.82 11.37
C ARG A 177 20.66 -2.70 10.49
N ARG A 178 20.79 -2.39 9.19
CA ARG A 178 19.65 -2.21 8.29
C ARG A 178 18.96 -3.54 7.98
N ASP A 179 17.76 -3.43 7.39
CA ASP A 179 16.92 -4.59 7.06
C ASP A 179 17.47 -5.42 5.89
N LEU A 180 17.93 -4.76 4.82
CA LEU A 180 18.40 -5.40 3.59
C LEU A 180 19.68 -4.75 3.09
N THR A 181 20.57 -5.55 2.46
CA THR A 181 21.81 -5.08 1.83
C THR A 181 21.55 -3.99 0.78
N ILE A 182 20.50 -4.16 -0.03
CA ILE A 182 20.10 -3.18 -1.07
C ILE A 182 19.63 -1.83 -0.49
N ASN A 183 19.25 -1.78 0.78
CA ASN A 183 18.86 -0.58 1.52
C ASN A 183 20.01 -0.04 2.38
N ALA A 184 21.19 -0.69 2.34
CA ALA A 184 22.37 -0.35 3.11
C ALA A 184 23.49 0.28 2.25
N LEU A 185 23.11 0.84 1.13
CA LEU A 185 24.00 1.58 0.22
C LEU A 185 24.03 3.06 0.59
N TYR A 186 25.17 3.69 0.35
CA TYR A 186 25.39 5.12 0.57
C TYR A 186 25.95 5.77 -0.69
N TYR A 187 25.66 7.04 -0.88
CA TYR A 187 26.31 7.89 -1.87
C TYR A 187 27.08 8.99 -1.14
N ASN A 188 28.41 8.92 -1.18
CA ASN A 188 29.30 9.89 -0.59
C ASN A 188 29.32 11.16 -1.45
N LEU A 189 28.83 12.28 -0.90
CA LEU A 189 28.75 13.55 -1.64
C LEU A 189 30.12 14.15 -1.93
N ASN A 190 31.10 13.97 -1.03
CA ASN A 190 32.44 14.49 -1.16
C ASN A 190 33.24 13.80 -2.28
N GLU A 191 33.09 12.47 -2.36
CA GLU A 191 33.82 11.65 -3.35
C GLU A 191 33.01 11.37 -4.62
N LYS A 192 31.71 11.70 -4.62
CA LYS A 192 30.75 11.40 -5.69
C LYS A 192 30.73 9.92 -6.06
N LYS A 193 30.75 9.04 -5.05
CA LYS A 193 30.82 7.58 -5.22
C LYS A 193 29.76 6.88 -4.37
N VAL A 194 29.31 5.72 -4.87
CA VAL A 194 28.52 4.77 -4.10
C VAL A 194 29.46 3.96 -3.18
N GLU A 195 29.10 3.88 -1.91
CA GLU A 195 29.77 3.10 -0.88
C GLU A 195 28.88 1.94 -0.45
N ASP A 196 29.43 0.73 -0.46
CA ASP A 196 28.78 -0.51 -0.03
C ASP A 196 29.56 -1.14 1.14
N PHE A 197 29.21 -0.76 2.34
CA PHE A 197 29.86 -1.26 3.56
C PHE A 197 29.49 -2.71 3.90
N THR A 198 28.41 -3.25 3.30
CA THR A 198 28.04 -4.67 3.46
C THR A 198 28.86 -5.57 2.52
N GLY A 199 29.46 -5.01 1.47
CA GLY A 199 30.16 -5.72 0.41
C GLY A 199 29.26 -6.63 -0.46
N LYS A 200 27.93 -6.52 -0.33
CA LYS A 200 26.94 -7.34 -1.05
C LYS A 200 25.81 -6.55 -1.68
N GLY A 201 25.57 -5.30 -1.23
CA GLY A 201 24.40 -4.53 -1.63
C GLY A 201 24.32 -4.25 -3.13
N ILE A 202 25.44 -3.89 -3.77
CA ILE A 202 25.51 -3.65 -5.21
C ILE A 202 25.30 -4.95 -5.99
N GLU A 203 25.92 -6.06 -5.57
CA GLU A 203 25.75 -7.36 -6.20
C GLU A 203 24.31 -7.85 -6.07
N ASP A 204 23.75 -7.83 -4.86
CA ASP A 204 22.37 -8.23 -4.59
C ASP A 204 21.37 -7.40 -5.41
N LEU A 205 21.64 -6.11 -5.60
CA LEU A 205 20.84 -5.24 -6.45
C LEU A 205 20.90 -5.67 -7.92
N LYS A 206 22.09 -5.99 -8.43
CA LYS A 206 22.29 -6.48 -9.81
C LYS A 206 21.57 -7.79 -10.07
N ILE A 207 21.72 -8.77 -9.18
CA ILE A 207 21.11 -10.10 -9.35
C ILE A 207 19.62 -10.13 -8.97
N GLY A 208 19.10 -9.07 -8.30
CA GLY A 208 17.73 -8.99 -7.84
C GLY A 208 17.46 -9.88 -6.63
N LEU A 209 18.25 -9.74 -5.59
CA LEU A 209 18.15 -10.50 -4.35
C LEU A 209 17.93 -9.59 -3.16
N CYS A 210 16.94 -9.90 -2.34
CA CYS A 210 16.75 -9.32 -1.02
C CYS A 210 17.45 -10.22 0.01
N ARG A 211 18.50 -9.70 0.63
CA ARG A 211 19.32 -10.35 1.65
C ARG A 211 19.51 -9.41 2.82
N THR A 212 19.59 -9.94 4.04
CA THR A 212 19.93 -9.18 5.24
C THR A 212 21.43 -8.92 5.34
N PRO A 213 21.91 -7.77 5.87
CA PRO A 213 23.34 -7.51 6.07
C PRO A 213 24.00 -8.50 7.03
N LEU A 214 23.32 -8.84 8.11
CA LEU A 214 23.69 -9.87 9.08
C LEU A 214 22.91 -11.16 8.82
N GLU A 215 23.18 -12.21 9.61
CA GLU A 215 22.38 -13.43 9.60
C GLU A 215 20.87 -13.11 9.72
N ALA A 216 20.05 -13.72 8.87
CA ALA A 216 18.62 -13.40 8.78
C ALA A 216 17.89 -13.62 10.13
N LYS A 217 18.16 -14.74 10.81
CA LYS A 217 17.56 -15.01 12.13
C LYS A 217 17.85 -13.92 13.13
N ARG A 218 19.11 -13.51 13.28
CA ARG A 218 19.51 -12.42 14.18
C ARG A 218 18.81 -11.12 13.84
N THR A 219 18.82 -10.74 12.55
CA THR A 219 18.17 -9.52 12.04
C THR A 219 16.67 -9.47 12.36
N PHE A 220 15.99 -10.63 12.29
CA PHE A 220 14.53 -10.72 12.52
C PHE A 220 14.17 -10.89 14.01
N VAL A 221 15.05 -11.42 14.84
CA VAL A 221 14.87 -11.43 16.29
C VAL A 221 15.00 -10.00 16.86
N ASP A 222 15.92 -9.21 16.31
CA ASP A 222 16.10 -7.79 16.67
C ASP A 222 14.85 -6.95 16.33
N ASP A 223 14.36 -6.98 15.10
CA ASP A 223 13.06 -6.40 14.70
C ASP A 223 12.30 -7.35 13.74
N PRO A 224 11.33 -8.11 14.26
CA PRO A 224 10.60 -9.09 13.46
C PRO A 224 9.79 -8.47 12.29
N LEU A 225 9.47 -7.18 12.32
CA LEU A 225 8.82 -6.49 11.20
C LEU A 225 9.68 -6.51 9.93
N ARG A 226 11.00 -6.64 10.06
CA ARG A 226 11.94 -6.70 8.92
C ARG A 226 11.61 -7.88 7.98
N VAL A 227 10.96 -8.95 8.45
CA VAL A 227 10.43 -10.02 7.60
C VAL A 227 9.41 -9.46 6.60
N LEU A 228 8.42 -8.71 7.08
CA LEU A 228 7.39 -8.12 6.20
C LEU A 228 7.97 -7.04 5.28
N ARG A 229 8.95 -6.29 5.75
CA ARG A 229 9.69 -5.33 4.93
C ARG A 229 10.46 -6.05 3.81
N ALA A 230 11.13 -7.16 4.10
CA ALA A 230 11.82 -7.97 3.09
C ALA A 230 10.85 -8.46 2.01
N VAL A 231 9.67 -8.97 2.41
CA VAL A 231 8.61 -9.36 1.48
C VAL A 231 8.13 -8.18 0.63
N ARG A 232 7.88 -7.02 1.25
CA ARG A 232 7.43 -5.83 0.53
C ARG A 232 8.44 -5.36 -0.51
N PHE A 233 9.72 -5.30 -0.15
CA PHE A 233 10.77 -4.91 -1.09
C PHE A 233 10.99 -5.96 -2.18
N ALA A 234 10.97 -7.26 -1.84
CA ALA A 234 11.05 -8.32 -2.84
C ALA A 234 9.90 -8.23 -3.86
N ALA A 235 8.67 -8.01 -3.39
CA ALA A 235 7.52 -7.81 -4.26
C ALA A 235 7.63 -6.52 -5.08
N ARG A 236 8.01 -5.39 -4.45
CA ARG A 236 8.14 -4.09 -5.13
C ARG A 236 9.07 -4.15 -6.34
N TYR A 237 10.22 -4.77 -6.19
CA TYR A 237 11.24 -4.83 -7.24
C TYR A 237 11.24 -6.14 -8.04
N ALA A 238 10.30 -7.03 -7.78
CA ALA A 238 10.27 -8.39 -8.32
C ALA A 238 11.61 -9.12 -8.10
N PHE A 239 12.14 -9.02 -6.88
CA PHE A 239 13.36 -9.69 -6.45
C PHE A 239 13.04 -11.01 -5.76
N LYS A 240 14.05 -11.89 -5.70
CA LYS A 240 14.00 -13.11 -4.89
C LYS A 240 14.35 -12.78 -3.43
N LEU A 241 13.82 -13.53 -2.50
CA LEU A 241 14.32 -13.56 -1.13
C LEU A 241 15.49 -14.55 -1.05
N ALA A 242 16.52 -14.21 -0.29
CA ALA A 242 17.61 -15.14 0.00
C ALA A 242 17.09 -16.36 0.80
N ASP A 243 17.66 -17.54 0.55
CA ASP A 243 17.16 -18.80 1.11
C ASP A 243 17.16 -18.82 2.64
N ASP A 244 18.14 -18.19 3.26
CA ASP A 244 18.27 -18.05 4.72
C ASP A 244 17.13 -17.24 5.36
N ILE A 245 16.49 -16.35 4.60
CA ILE A 245 15.28 -15.62 5.06
C ILE A 245 14.12 -16.61 5.29
N GLY A 246 13.90 -17.53 4.34
CA GLY A 246 12.86 -18.55 4.47
C GLY A 246 13.09 -19.43 5.71
N VAL A 247 14.32 -19.87 5.90
CA VAL A 247 14.73 -20.68 7.07
C VAL A 247 14.54 -19.90 8.38
N ALA A 248 14.95 -18.64 8.42
CA ALA A 248 14.82 -17.80 9.62
C ALA A 248 13.36 -17.54 10.01
N VAL A 249 12.45 -17.45 9.04
CA VAL A 249 11.00 -17.25 9.31
C VAL A 249 10.33 -18.51 9.88
N GLU A 250 10.90 -19.69 9.69
CA GLU A 250 10.39 -20.92 10.32
C GLU A 250 10.72 -20.99 11.83
N ASP A 251 11.68 -20.19 12.29
CA ASP A 251 12.06 -20.13 13.70
C ASP A 251 10.95 -19.52 14.56
N GLU A 252 10.55 -20.24 15.63
CA GLU A 252 9.44 -19.82 16.48
C GLU A 252 9.72 -18.51 17.22
N GLN A 253 10.99 -18.17 17.53
CA GLN A 253 11.35 -16.93 18.17
C GLN A 253 11.05 -15.72 17.26
N VAL A 254 11.26 -15.87 15.95
CA VAL A 254 10.93 -14.85 14.94
C VAL A 254 9.41 -14.72 14.80
N ARG A 255 8.70 -15.85 14.71
CA ARG A 255 7.23 -15.88 14.57
C ARG A 255 6.54 -15.27 15.79
N GLU A 256 6.95 -15.69 16.99
CA GLU A 256 6.42 -15.15 18.24
C GLU A 256 6.78 -13.67 18.43
N GLY A 257 7.98 -13.28 18.02
CA GLY A 257 8.36 -11.88 17.97
C GLY A 257 7.43 -11.05 17.10
N LEU A 258 7.04 -11.55 15.91
CA LEU A 258 6.11 -10.87 15.03
C LEU A 258 4.70 -10.77 15.64
N ARG A 259 4.24 -11.82 16.34
CA ARG A 259 2.94 -11.81 17.04
C ARG A 259 2.90 -10.79 18.18
N ARG A 260 3.93 -10.75 19.01
CA ARG A 260 3.90 -10.05 20.31
C ARG A 260 4.67 -8.74 20.36
N LYS A 261 5.84 -8.68 19.66
CA LYS A 261 6.72 -7.51 19.76
C LYS A 261 6.39 -6.42 18.73
N VAL A 262 5.66 -6.74 17.65
CA VAL A 262 5.34 -5.78 16.60
C VAL A 262 3.92 -5.25 16.76
N SER A 263 3.76 -3.93 16.75
CA SER A 263 2.43 -3.33 16.80
C SER A 263 1.64 -3.61 15.52
N ARG A 264 0.35 -3.83 15.66
CA ARG A 264 -0.54 -4.15 14.54
C ARG A 264 -0.60 -3.03 13.50
N GLU A 265 -0.43 -1.77 13.91
CA GLU A 265 -0.33 -0.61 13.00
C GLU A 265 0.90 -0.72 12.08
N ARG A 266 2.05 -1.21 12.61
CA ARG A 266 3.24 -1.42 11.78
C ARG A 266 3.03 -2.57 10.80
N VAL A 267 2.39 -3.67 11.23
CA VAL A 267 2.03 -4.78 10.33
C VAL A 267 1.10 -4.28 9.23
N GLY A 268 0.04 -3.55 9.57
CA GLY A 268 -0.90 -3.00 8.58
C GLY A 268 -0.25 -2.05 7.58
N LYS A 269 0.72 -1.23 8.01
CA LYS A 269 1.48 -0.37 7.09
C LYS A 269 2.29 -1.17 6.06
N GLU A 270 2.94 -2.26 6.46
CA GLU A 270 3.67 -3.11 5.53
C GLU A 270 2.70 -3.82 4.56
N VAL A 271 1.58 -4.34 5.06
CA VAL A 271 0.52 -4.95 4.23
C VAL A 271 -0.04 -3.95 3.23
N ALA A 272 -0.39 -2.74 3.67
CA ALA A 272 -0.85 -1.68 2.78
C ALA A 272 0.19 -1.36 1.68
N GLY A 273 1.48 -1.24 2.06
CA GLY A 273 2.57 -1.05 1.10
C GLY A 273 2.72 -2.20 0.11
N MET A 274 2.52 -3.45 0.52
CA MET A 274 2.51 -4.62 -0.36
C MET A 274 1.39 -4.53 -1.40
N LEU A 275 0.17 -4.18 -0.95
CA LEU A 275 -1.02 -4.15 -1.82
C LEU A 275 -1.07 -2.93 -2.75
N ARG A 276 -0.48 -1.80 -2.34
CA ARG A 276 -0.32 -0.60 -3.17
C ARG A 276 0.80 -0.74 -4.19
N GLY A 277 1.77 -1.59 -3.90
CA GLY A 277 2.93 -1.83 -4.74
C GLY A 277 2.60 -2.34 -6.15
N PRO A 278 3.61 -2.43 -7.04
CA PRO A 278 3.39 -2.89 -8.41
C PRO A 278 3.04 -4.38 -8.49
N ASN A 279 3.52 -5.20 -7.56
CA ASN A 279 3.37 -6.66 -7.61
C ASN A 279 2.71 -7.24 -6.34
N PRO A 280 1.43 -6.89 -6.04
CA PRO A 280 0.76 -7.37 -4.83
C PRO A 280 0.66 -8.90 -4.77
N HIS A 281 0.55 -9.58 -5.90
CA HIS A 281 0.50 -11.03 -5.99
C HIS A 281 1.77 -11.70 -5.47
N LEU A 282 2.96 -11.15 -5.76
CA LEU A 282 4.22 -11.67 -5.24
C LEU A 282 4.30 -11.53 -3.71
N ALA A 283 3.82 -10.41 -3.16
CA ALA A 283 3.80 -10.22 -1.71
C ALA A 283 2.91 -11.25 -1.02
N VAL A 284 1.68 -11.43 -1.52
CA VAL A 284 0.73 -12.41 -0.96
C VAL A 284 1.27 -13.83 -1.12
N GLN A 285 1.90 -14.15 -2.25
CA GLN A 285 2.54 -15.44 -2.50
C GLN A 285 3.67 -15.73 -1.49
N TRP A 286 4.57 -14.74 -1.24
CA TRP A 286 5.64 -14.90 -0.26
C TRP A 286 5.12 -15.08 1.17
N VAL A 287 4.14 -14.27 1.59
CA VAL A 287 3.49 -14.41 2.92
C VAL A 287 2.89 -15.80 3.09
N THR A 288 2.21 -16.32 2.06
CA THR A 288 1.59 -17.65 2.08
C THR A 288 2.64 -18.77 2.07
N LYS A 289 3.66 -18.68 1.19
CA LYS A 289 4.75 -19.65 1.09
C LYS A 289 5.51 -19.81 2.42
N MET A 290 5.72 -18.70 3.13
CA MET A 290 6.35 -18.68 4.45
C MET A 290 5.36 -19.01 5.60
N LYS A 291 4.13 -19.38 5.29
CA LYS A 291 3.08 -19.73 6.28
C LYS A 291 2.84 -18.63 7.31
N MET A 292 2.89 -17.37 6.87
CA MET A 292 2.74 -16.22 7.75
C MET A 292 1.36 -15.56 7.68
N GLY A 293 0.51 -15.99 6.75
CA GLY A 293 -0.80 -15.36 6.54
C GLY A 293 -1.65 -15.28 7.80
N GLY A 294 -1.71 -16.36 8.58
CA GLY A 294 -2.43 -16.39 9.86
C GLY A 294 -1.86 -15.40 10.90
N ILE A 295 -0.53 -15.31 11.01
CA ILE A 295 0.14 -14.36 11.92
C ILE A 295 -0.10 -12.91 11.49
N VAL A 296 0.02 -12.64 10.19
CA VAL A 296 -0.20 -11.31 9.62
C VAL A 296 -1.64 -10.86 9.83
N MET A 297 -2.60 -11.75 9.59
CA MET A 297 -4.03 -11.48 9.73
C MET A 297 -4.57 -11.70 11.15
N ASP A 298 -3.72 -12.16 12.09
CA ASP A 298 -4.09 -12.47 13.49
C ASP A 298 -5.31 -13.41 13.59
N CYS A 299 -5.31 -14.47 12.76
CA CYS A 299 -6.38 -15.46 12.67
C CYS A 299 -5.87 -16.84 12.25
N GLU A 300 -4.79 -17.32 12.88
CA GLU A 300 -4.08 -18.56 12.52
C GLU A 300 -4.98 -19.79 12.49
N GLU A 301 -5.90 -19.91 13.46
CA GLU A 301 -6.82 -21.06 13.54
C GLU A 301 -7.88 -21.07 12.43
N THR A 302 -8.22 -19.92 11.87
CA THR A 302 -9.32 -19.78 10.89
C THR A 302 -8.81 -19.66 9.46
N PHE A 303 -7.65 -19.05 9.25
CA PHE A 303 -7.10 -18.81 7.91
C PHE A 303 -6.26 -19.99 7.43
N SER A 304 -6.92 -21.06 7.01
CA SER A 304 -6.28 -22.28 6.53
C SER A 304 -5.37 -22.04 5.33
N MET A 305 -4.42 -22.94 5.07
CA MET A 305 -3.54 -22.86 3.90
C MET A 305 -4.33 -22.87 2.59
N GLU A 306 -5.40 -23.65 2.49
CA GLU A 306 -6.28 -23.68 1.32
C GLU A 306 -6.92 -22.29 1.05
N MET A 307 -7.39 -21.61 2.09
CA MET A 307 -7.93 -20.24 1.98
C MET A 307 -6.87 -19.23 1.59
N GLN A 308 -5.64 -19.38 2.10
CA GLN A 308 -4.51 -18.53 1.74
C GLN A 308 -4.10 -18.71 0.27
N GLU A 309 -4.00 -19.96 -0.19
CA GLU A 309 -3.71 -20.30 -1.59
C GLU A 309 -4.80 -19.81 -2.54
N PHE A 310 -6.08 -19.91 -2.12
CA PHE A 310 -7.18 -19.32 -2.87
C PHE A 310 -7.02 -17.79 -3.00
N GLY A 311 -6.63 -17.11 -1.93
CA GLY A 311 -6.32 -15.68 -1.93
C GLY A 311 -5.14 -15.33 -2.86
N VAL A 312 -4.07 -16.15 -2.88
CA VAL A 312 -2.94 -15.98 -3.82
C VAL A 312 -3.43 -16.01 -5.26
N LYS A 313 -4.19 -17.05 -5.63
CA LYS A 313 -4.77 -17.18 -6.99
C LYS A 313 -5.68 -15.99 -7.32
N ALA A 314 -6.54 -15.58 -6.36
CA ALA A 314 -7.45 -14.47 -6.56
C ALA A 314 -6.70 -13.14 -6.82
N VAL A 315 -5.63 -12.86 -6.08
CA VAL A 315 -4.81 -11.65 -6.28
C VAL A 315 -4.04 -11.71 -7.59
N ALA A 316 -3.46 -12.86 -7.95
CA ALA A 316 -2.71 -13.03 -9.20
C ALA A 316 -3.60 -12.84 -10.44
N VAL A 317 -4.72 -13.55 -10.51
CA VAL A 317 -5.68 -13.42 -11.60
C VAL A 317 -6.33 -12.03 -11.61
N GLY A 318 -6.68 -11.51 -10.42
CA GLY A 318 -7.27 -10.18 -10.27
C GLY A 318 -6.37 -9.05 -10.75
N MET A 319 -5.05 -9.18 -10.58
CA MET A 319 -4.08 -8.21 -11.11
C MET A 319 -4.11 -8.20 -12.64
N ARG A 320 -4.11 -9.36 -13.28
CA ARG A 320 -4.21 -9.48 -14.76
C ARG A 320 -5.52 -8.92 -15.28
N VAL A 321 -6.64 -9.19 -14.60
CA VAL A 321 -7.96 -8.63 -14.95
C VAL A 321 -7.93 -7.10 -14.82
N ALA A 322 -7.41 -6.56 -13.73
CA ALA A 322 -7.29 -5.12 -13.53
C ALA A 322 -6.46 -4.45 -14.63
N THR A 323 -5.32 -5.04 -15.00
CA THR A 323 -4.49 -4.59 -16.13
C THR A 323 -5.25 -4.63 -17.46
N ALA A 324 -5.95 -5.74 -17.76
CA ALA A 324 -6.74 -5.87 -18.99
C ALA A 324 -7.92 -4.89 -19.08
N LEU A 325 -8.36 -4.36 -17.95
CA LEU A 325 -9.42 -3.35 -17.85
C LEU A 325 -8.88 -1.91 -17.72
N GLY A 326 -7.55 -1.71 -17.76
CA GLY A 326 -6.92 -0.40 -17.60
C GLY A 326 -7.10 0.21 -16.21
N MET A 327 -7.30 -0.63 -15.16
CA MET A 327 -7.45 -0.16 -13.79
C MET A 327 -6.09 0.12 -13.15
N PHE A 328 -6.05 1.15 -12.31
CA PHE A 328 -4.86 1.51 -11.50
C PHE A 328 -3.62 1.89 -12.33
N GLU A 329 -3.77 2.26 -13.60
CA GLU A 329 -2.67 2.79 -14.41
C GLU A 329 -2.08 4.06 -13.76
N GLY A 330 -0.74 4.15 -13.68
CA GLY A 330 -0.04 5.28 -13.08
C GLY A 330 -0.11 5.36 -11.55
N VAL A 331 -0.74 4.42 -10.86
CA VAL A 331 -0.76 4.35 -9.40
C VAL A 331 0.55 3.76 -8.90
N THR A 332 1.45 4.62 -8.40
CA THR A 332 2.76 4.23 -7.86
C THR A 332 2.77 4.23 -6.33
N GLU A 333 3.59 3.36 -5.74
CA GLU A 333 3.90 3.38 -4.30
C GLU A 333 4.76 4.62 -4.00
N GLY A 334 4.34 5.46 -3.05
CA GLY A 334 5.07 6.68 -2.68
C GLY A 334 4.44 7.98 -3.17
N ALA A 335 3.47 7.94 -4.08
CA ALA A 335 2.57 9.08 -4.25
C ALA A 335 1.77 9.28 -2.95
N ASP A 336 1.55 10.53 -2.56
CA ASP A 336 0.62 10.84 -1.47
C ASP A 336 -0.64 10.01 -1.63
N THR A 337 -1.13 9.42 -0.51
CA THR A 337 -2.29 8.53 -0.52
C THR A 337 -3.48 9.22 -1.18
N ASN A 338 -3.65 8.99 -2.47
CA ASN A 338 -4.79 9.48 -3.21
C ASN A 338 -5.93 8.45 -3.20
N ALA A 339 -7.11 8.85 -3.64
CA ALA A 339 -8.29 8.00 -3.64
C ALA A 339 -8.09 6.69 -4.44
N GLU A 340 -7.28 6.73 -5.51
CA GLU A 340 -7.04 5.58 -6.39
C GLU A 340 -6.05 4.58 -5.78
N THR A 341 -5.02 5.06 -5.07
CA THR A 341 -4.11 4.22 -4.28
C THR A 341 -4.87 3.47 -3.18
N ASP A 342 -5.76 4.16 -2.46
CA ASP A 342 -6.64 3.55 -1.46
C ASP A 342 -7.58 2.51 -2.11
N ARG A 343 -8.08 2.79 -3.32
CA ARG A 343 -8.98 1.91 -4.06
C ARG A 343 -8.27 0.63 -4.50
N LYS A 344 -7.03 0.75 -4.98
CA LYS A 344 -6.14 -0.38 -5.32
C LYS A 344 -5.90 -1.28 -4.11
N GLU A 345 -5.57 -0.69 -2.96
CA GLU A 345 -5.38 -1.43 -1.70
C GLU A 345 -6.62 -2.23 -1.32
N ARG A 346 -7.81 -1.61 -1.31
CA ARG A 346 -9.08 -2.28 -0.97
C ARG A 346 -9.42 -3.41 -1.93
N PHE A 347 -9.15 -3.23 -3.22
CA PHE A 347 -9.36 -4.26 -4.23
C PHE A 347 -8.53 -5.51 -3.94
N TYR A 348 -7.21 -5.36 -3.77
CA TYR A 348 -6.35 -6.51 -3.50
C TYR A 348 -6.55 -7.09 -2.11
N LEU A 349 -6.93 -6.28 -1.13
CA LEU A 349 -7.29 -6.78 0.20
C LEU A 349 -8.56 -7.64 0.16
N ALA A 350 -9.58 -7.22 -0.60
CA ALA A 350 -10.79 -8.02 -0.79
C ALA A 350 -10.49 -9.34 -1.50
N LEU A 351 -9.59 -9.36 -2.47
CA LEU A 351 -9.16 -10.58 -3.15
C LEU A 351 -8.35 -11.51 -2.23
N TRP A 352 -7.42 -10.96 -1.46
CA TRP A 352 -6.61 -11.76 -0.53
C TRP A 352 -7.46 -12.44 0.53
N LEU A 353 -8.46 -11.73 1.06
CA LEU A 353 -9.40 -12.24 2.08
C LEU A 353 -10.60 -12.99 1.48
N LEU A 354 -10.65 -13.24 0.17
CA LEU A 354 -11.81 -13.82 -0.51
C LEU A 354 -12.18 -15.22 0.03
N GLY A 355 -11.19 -16.00 0.41
CA GLY A 355 -11.40 -17.30 1.06
C GLY A 355 -12.15 -17.22 2.40
N LEU A 356 -12.08 -16.09 3.08
CA LEU A 356 -12.71 -15.83 4.38
C LEU A 356 -14.09 -15.17 4.31
N LYS A 357 -14.64 -14.91 3.12
CA LYS A 357 -15.85 -14.10 2.92
C LYS A 357 -17.10 -14.57 3.68
N LYS A 358 -17.17 -15.84 4.04
CA LYS A 358 -18.29 -16.43 4.81
C LYS A 358 -17.99 -16.56 6.31
N ASN A 359 -16.75 -16.36 6.72
CA ASN A 359 -16.33 -16.52 8.11
C ASN A 359 -16.76 -15.30 8.93
N LYS A 360 -17.15 -15.56 10.17
CA LYS A 360 -17.57 -14.57 11.14
C LYS A 360 -16.70 -14.65 12.39
N ALA A 361 -16.60 -13.55 13.10
CA ALA A 361 -15.91 -13.45 14.38
C ALA A 361 -16.71 -12.60 15.36
N LEU A 362 -16.39 -12.75 16.63
CA LEU A 362 -16.94 -11.92 17.70
C LEU A 362 -16.00 -10.75 17.96
N THR A 363 -16.55 -9.54 17.89
CA THR A 363 -15.82 -8.33 18.34
C THR A 363 -15.63 -8.36 19.86
N LYS A 364 -14.76 -7.50 20.38
CA LYS A 364 -14.59 -7.27 21.83
C LYS A 364 -15.91 -6.94 22.56
N LYS A 365 -16.89 -6.39 21.84
CA LYS A 365 -18.25 -6.11 22.35
C LYS A 365 -19.21 -7.31 22.20
N LYS A 366 -18.71 -8.50 21.88
CA LYS A 366 -19.50 -9.73 21.66
C LYS A 366 -20.54 -9.62 20.52
N LYS A 367 -20.35 -8.72 19.58
CA LYS A 367 -21.16 -8.63 18.37
C LYS A 367 -20.53 -9.51 17.29
N GLU A 368 -21.33 -10.36 16.66
CA GLU A 368 -20.92 -11.14 15.50
C GLU A 368 -20.82 -10.25 14.26
N VAL A 369 -19.66 -10.26 13.62
CA VAL A 369 -19.37 -9.49 12.40
C VAL A 369 -18.59 -10.36 11.41
N PRO A 370 -18.50 -9.99 10.12
CA PRO A 370 -17.62 -10.67 9.18
C PRO A 370 -16.17 -10.69 9.68
N LEU A 371 -15.49 -11.82 9.55
CA LEU A 371 -14.09 -11.95 9.99
C LEU A 371 -13.18 -10.94 9.26
N SER A 372 -13.46 -10.65 7.98
CA SER A 372 -12.74 -9.63 7.21
C SER A 372 -12.80 -8.22 7.85
N GLU A 373 -13.92 -7.86 8.53
CA GLU A 373 -14.02 -6.60 9.27
C GLU A 373 -13.03 -6.56 10.43
N VAL A 374 -12.99 -7.64 11.22
CA VAL A 374 -12.07 -7.78 12.36
C VAL A 374 -10.61 -7.72 11.89
N ILE A 375 -10.27 -8.44 10.82
CA ILE A 375 -8.92 -8.44 10.26
C ILE A 375 -8.52 -7.02 9.85
N VAL A 376 -9.35 -6.31 9.10
CA VAL A 376 -9.01 -4.96 8.60
C VAL A 376 -8.89 -3.97 9.76
N MET A 377 -9.83 -3.99 10.71
CA MET A 377 -9.90 -3.02 11.81
C MET A 377 -8.98 -3.33 12.98
N GLU A 378 -8.93 -4.61 13.40
CA GLU A 378 -8.22 -4.98 14.63
C GLU A 378 -6.84 -5.56 14.34
N SER A 379 -6.71 -6.39 13.32
CA SER A 379 -5.44 -7.06 13.00
C SER A 379 -4.50 -6.20 12.16
N LEU A 380 -5.02 -5.42 11.21
CA LEU A 380 -4.21 -4.56 10.34
C LEU A 380 -4.29 -3.07 10.73
N LYS A 381 -5.20 -2.69 11.62
CA LYS A 381 -5.41 -1.28 12.04
C LYS A 381 -5.56 -0.31 10.87
N LEU A 382 -6.21 -0.77 9.79
CA LEU A 382 -6.56 0.08 8.67
C LEU A 382 -7.83 0.91 9.00
N ARG A 383 -8.25 1.76 8.06
CA ARG A 383 -9.35 2.70 8.29
C ARG A 383 -10.71 2.00 8.23
N ASN A 384 -11.70 2.55 8.92
CA ASN A 384 -13.07 2.04 8.90
C ASN A 384 -13.63 1.94 7.46
N LYS A 385 -13.37 2.93 6.61
CA LYS A 385 -13.79 2.92 5.20
C LYS A 385 -13.23 1.74 4.41
N ASP A 386 -12.05 1.23 4.77
CA ASP A 386 -11.42 0.10 4.10
C ASP A 386 -12.11 -1.20 4.51
N ALA A 387 -12.45 -1.35 5.81
CA ALA A 387 -13.24 -2.47 6.32
C ALA A 387 -14.63 -2.52 5.69
N GLU A 388 -15.35 -1.38 5.70
CA GLU A 388 -16.67 -1.26 5.07
C GLU A 388 -16.64 -1.65 3.59
N SER A 389 -15.61 -1.23 2.85
CA SER A 389 -15.45 -1.56 1.43
C SER A 389 -15.25 -3.06 1.21
N VAL A 390 -14.35 -3.71 1.97
CA VAL A 390 -14.09 -5.15 1.87
C VAL A 390 -15.34 -5.95 2.22
N VAL A 391 -16.00 -5.63 3.33
CA VAL A 391 -17.24 -6.28 3.78
C VAL A 391 -18.35 -6.12 2.73
N ARG A 392 -18.55 -4.91 2.21
CA ARG A 392 -19.52 -4.63 1.17
C ARG A 392 -19.22 -5.43 -0.11
N THR A 393 -17.95 -5.51 -0.51
CA THR A 393 -17.53 -6.32 -1.65
C THR A 393 -17.91 -7.77 -1.44
N HIS A 394 -17.53 -8.38 -0.32
CA HIS A 394 -17.80 -9.78 -0.02
C HIS A 394 -19.29 -10.10 0.10
N SER A 395 -20.07 -9.23 0.77
CA SER A 395 -21.51 -9.44 0.98
C SER A 395 -22.34 -9.32 -0.31
N ASN A 396 -21.82 -8.65 -1.33
CA ASN A 396 -22.51 -8.45 -2.59
C ASN A 396 -22.15 -9.48 -3.69
N ILE A 397 -21.18 -10.39 -3.45
CA ILE A 397 -20.72 -11.35 -4.47
C ILE A 397 -21.86 -12.18 -5.04
N ASP A 398 -22.59 -12.90 -4.18
CA ASP A 398 -23.61 -13.86 -4.65
C ASP A 398 -24.77 -13.14 -5.34
N ALA A 399 -25.27 -12.05 -4.77
CA ALA A 399 -26.32 -11.25 -5.40
C ALA A 399 -25.87 -10.54 -6.70
N THR A 400 -24.59 -10.22 -6.84
CA THR A 400 -24.06 -9.68 -8.11
C THR A 400 -24.00 -10.77 -9.19
N LYS A 401 -23.65 -12.00 -8.83
CA LYS A 401 -23.70 -13.12 -9.76
C LYS A 401 -25.12 -13.33 -10.27
N GLU A 402 -26.08 -13.44 -9.37
CA GLU A 402 -27.49 -13.69 -9.69
C GLU A 402 -28.09 -12.58 -10.56
N VAL A 403 -27.96 -11.32 -10.14
CA VAL A 403 -28.61 -10.18 -10.82
C VAL A 403 -27.90 -9.81 -12.11
N ILE A 404 -26.57 -9.75 -12.11
CA ILE A 404 -25.80 -9.19 -13.22
C ILE A 404 -25.29 -10.30 -14.15
N PHE A 405 -24.58 -11.31 -13.64
CA PHE A 405 -23.88 -12.26 -14.49
C PHE A 405 -24.77 -13.40 -15.00
N ASP A 406 -25.67 -13.93 -14.18
CA ASP A 406 -26.58 -15.00 -14.59
C ASP A 406 -27.71 -14.48 -15.48
N ASN A 407 -28.05 -13.19 -15.34
CA ASN A 407 -29.07 -12.50 -16.13
C ASN A 407 -28.48 -11.44 -17.08
N LEU A 408 -27.22 -11.55 -17.48
CA LEU A 408 -26.50 -10.51 -18.23
C LEU A 408 -27.26 -9.99 -19.48
N LYS A 409 -28.07 -10.84 -20.12
CA LYS A 409 -28.89 -10.46 -21.27
C LYS A 409 -30.33 -10.05 -20.93
N LYS A 410 -30.75 -10.12 -19.68
CA LYS A 410 -32.15 -9.98 -19.26
C LYS A 410 -32.43 -9.03 -18.11
N PHE A 411 -31.40 -8.57 -17.39
CA PHE A 411 -31.65 -7.66 -16.26
C PHE A 411 -32.23 -6.34 -16.74
N THR A 412 -33.13 -5.79 -15.95
CA THR A 412 -33.78 -4.51 -16.21
C THR A 412 -32.96 -3.34 -15.67
N ARG A 413 -33.25 -2.13 -16.19
CA ARG A 413 -32.69 -0.87 -15.67
C ARG A 413 -32.85 -0.74 -14.15
N THR A 414 -34.04 -1.07 -13.63
CA THR A 414 -34.35 -1.01 -12.20
C THR A 414 -33.47 -1.96 -11.38
N GLU A 415 -33.34 -3.22 -11.80
CA GLU A 415 -32.49 -4.22 -11.13
C GLU A 415 -31.02 -3.78 -11.13
N ALA A 416 -30.50 -3.33 -12.26
CA ALA A 416 -29.13 -2.81 -12.36
C ALA A 416 -28.95 -1.57 -11.48
N GLY A 417 -29.86 -0.61 -11.55
CA GLY A 417 -29.80 0.65 -10.80
C GLY A 417 -29.81 0.44 -9.29
N LEU A 418 -30.76 -0.36 -8.79
CA LEU A 418 -30.85 -0.71 -7.38
C LEU A 418 -29.61 -1.48 -6.91
N LYS A 419 -29.11 -2.40 -7.73
CA LYS A 419 -27.91 -3.17 -7.40
C LYS A 419 -26.68 -2.28 -7.28
N ILE A 420 -26.41 -1.43 -8.27
CA ILE A 420 -25.29 -0.50 -8.24
C ILE A 420 -25.43 0.49 -7.11
N ARG A 421 -26.64 0.99 -6.84
CA ARG A 421 -26.92 1.86 -5.69
C ARG A 421 -26.54 1.18 -4.37
N SER A 422 -26.87 -0.08 -4.19
CA SER A 422 -26.54 -0.84 -2.98
C SER A 422 -25.04 -1.08 -2.79
N ILE A 423 -24.31 -1.24 -3.89
CA ILE A 423 -22.85 -1.44 -3.89
C ILE A 423 -22.11 -0.11 -3.71
N GLY A 424 -22.54 0.94 -4.39
CA GLY A 424 -21.88 2.25 -4.39
C GLY A 424 -20.89 2.41 -5.55
N LYS A 425 -20.05 3.46 -5.46
CA LYS A 425 -19.14 3.87 -6.54
C LYS A 425 -18.11 2.82 -6.98
N ASP A 426 -17.75 1.89 -6.10
CA ASP A 426 -16.77 0.83 -6.36
C ASP A 426 -17.44 -0.45 -6.90
N TYR A 427 -18.59 -0.34 -7.61
CA TYR A 427 -19.35 -1.48 -8.14
C TYR A 427 -18.54 -2.33 -9.12
N ASP A 428 -17.64 -1.73 -9.86
CA ASP A 428 -16.72 -2.41 -10.77
C ASP A 428 -15.79 -3.39 -10.02
N ILE A 429 -15.26 -2.98 -8.86
CA ILE A 429 -14.49 -3.87 -7.97
C ILE A 429 -15.35 -5.08 -7.58
N VAL A 430 -16.59 -4.85 -7.16
CA VAL A 430 -17.49 -5.94 -6.75
C VAL A 430 -17.79 -6.88 -7.92
N PHE A 431 -17.96 -6.35 -9.12
CA PHE A 431 -18.18 -7.15 -10.33
C PHE A 431 -16.97 -8.05 -10.62
N ILE A 432 -15.77 -7.50 -10.59
CA ILE A 432 -14.54 -8.26 -10.82
C ILE A 432 -14.38 -9.34 -9.76
N VAL A 433 -14.54 -9.01 -8.48
CA VAL A 433 -14.40 -9.98 -7.38
C VAL A 433 -15.47 -11.08 -7.47
N ALA A 434 -16.70 -10.76 -7.86
CA ALA A 434 -17.77 -11.73 -8.04
C ALA A 434 -17.50 -12.68 -9.23
N ALA A 435 -17.03 -12.15 -10.36
CA ALA A 435 -16.65 -12.95 -11.51
C ALA A 435 -15.45 -13.86 -11.23
N LEU A 436 -14.45 -13.34 -10.50
CA LEU A 436 -13.27 -14.11 -10.06
C LEU A 436 -13.65 -15.24 -9.09
N ASP A 437 -14.49 -14.95 -8.10
CA ASP A 437 -14.96 -15.98 -7.16
C ASP A 437 -15.69 -17.13 -7.86
N ASP A 438 -16.45 -16.82 -8.90
CA ASP A 438 -17.15 -17.83 -9.72
C ASP A 438 -16.14 -18.64 -10.57
N ALA A 439 -15.27 -17.96 -11.28
CA ALA A 439 -14.28 -18.60 -12.15
C ALA A 439 -13.32 -19.51 -11.37
N LEU A 440 -12.76 -19.02 -10.26
CA LEU A 440 -11.80 -19.77 -9.47
C LEU A 440 -12.39 -20.99 -8.75
N LYS A 441 -13.70 -20.98 -8.44
CA LYS A 441 -14.38 -22.15 -7.84
C LYS A 441 -14.68 -23.24 -8.86
N ARG A 442 -14.81 -22.89 -10.13
CA ARG A 442 -15.07 -23.87 -11.20
C ARG A 442 -13.81 -24.54 -11.69
N THR A 443 -12.64 -23.97 -11.40
CA THR A 443 -11.34 -24.52 -11.78
C THR A 443 -10.77 -25.38 -10.65
N HIS A 444 -10.55 -26.67 -10.94
CA HIS A 444 -9.90 -27.62 -10.01
C HIS A 444 -8.46 -27.88 -10.49
N GLY A 445 -7.49 -27.83 -9.58
CA GLY A 445 -6.07 -28.12 -9.88
C GLY A 445 -5.29 -26.89 -10.34
N ASP A 446 -4.27 -27.14 -11.19
CA ASP A 446 -3.47 -26.08 -11.81
C ASP A 446 -4.33 -25.32 -12.82
N ILE A 447 -4.40 -24.01 -12.65
CA ILE A 447 -5.18 -23.12 -13.52
C ILE A 447 -4.27 -22.39 -14.49
N ASP A 448 -4.74 -22.23 -15.72
CA ASP A 448 -4.19 -21.24 -16.63
C ASP A 448 -4.69 -19.85 -16.21
N GLU A 449 -3.86 -19.16 -15.40
CA GLU A 449 -4.21 -17.84 -14.87
C GLU A 449 -4.48 -16.81 -15.97
N VAL A 450 -3.82 -16.94 -17.12
CA VAL A 450 -3.99 -16.03 -18.26
C VAL A 450 -5.36 -16.23 -18.88
N ALA A 451 -5.71 -17.47 -19.23
CA ALA A 451 -7.00 -17.79 -19.83
C ALA A 451 -8.17 -17.44 -18.89
N VAL A 452 -8.01 -17.71 -17.58
CA VAL A 452 -9.04 -17.33 -16.58
C VAL A 452 -9.18 -15.80 -16.51
N ALA A 453 -8.05 -15.06 -16.50
CA ALA A 453 -8.09 -13.60 -16.43
C ALA A 453 -8.73 -12.98 -17.68
N GLU A 454 -8.40 -13.47 -18.87
CA GLU A 454 -9.02 -13.03 -20.14
C GLU A 454 -10.54 -13.26 -20.14
N SER A 455 -10.97 -14.47 -19.75
CA SER A 455 -12.40 -14.81 -19.67
C SER A 455 -13.15 -13.93 -18.66
N VAL A 456 -12.54 -13.67 -17.49
CA VAL A 456 -13.14 -12.80 -16.47
C VAL A 456 -13.18 -11.34 -16.93
N ALA A 457 -12.10 -10.85 -17.55
CA ALA A 457 -12.04 -9.49 -18.06
C ALA A 457 -13.11 -9.24 -19.14
N GLU A 458 -13.30 -10.19 -20.07
CA GLU A 458 -14.32 -10.08 -21.12
C GLU A 458 -15.74 -10.08 -20.53
N LYS A 459 -16.02 -10.99 -19.60
CA LYS A 459 -17.29 -11.05 -18.89
C LYS A 459 -17.59 -9.73 -18.13
N CYS A 460 -16.55 -9.14 -17.50
CA CYS A 460 -16.69 -7.85 -16.82
C CYS A 460 -16.91 -6.69 -17.81
N LYS A 461 -16.21 -6.66 -18.94
CA LYS A 461 -16.43 -5.65 -20.00
C LYS A 461 -17.87 -5.69 -20.53
N GLU A 462 -18.38 -6.88 -20.81
CA GLU A 462 -19.77 -7.06 -21.25
C GLU A 462 -20.75 -6.55 -20.17
N ALA A 463 -20.52 -6.92 -18.89
CA ALA A 463 -21.35 -6.46 -17.78
C ALA A 463 -21.31 -4.93 -17.61
N PHE A 464 -20.13 -4.31 -17.68
CA PHE A 464 -19.98 -2.86 -17.57
C PHE A 464 -20.65 -2.13 -18.73
N PHE A 465 -20.46 -2.63 -19.96
CA PHE A 465 -21.11 -2.07 -21.13
C PHE A 465 -22.63 -2.15 -20.99
N ARG A 466 -23.16 -3.32 -20.66
CA ARG A 466 -24.59 -3.55 -20.51
C ARG A 466 -25.23 -2.69 -19.41
N VAL A 467 -24.58 -2.62 -18.25
CA VAL A 467 -25.03 -1.76 -17.14
C VAL A 467 -25.01 -0.28 -17.54
N LYS A 468 -23.96 0.15 -18.23
CA LYS A 468 -23.81 1.52 -18.68
C LYS A 468 -24.87 1.89 -19.74
N ASP A 469 -25.14 0.99 -20.67
CA ASP A 469 -26.16 1.13 -21.69
C ASP A 469 -27.56 1.16 -21.05
N GLU A 470 -27.90 0.21 -20.20
CA GLU A 470 -29.20 0.10 -19.54
C GLU A 470 -29.52 1.30 -18.63
N LEU A 471 -28.51 1.83 -17.95
CA LEU A 471 -28.67 3.00 -17.08
C LEU A 471 -28.51 4.33 -17.83
N GLU A 472 -28.22 4.29 -19.14
CA GLU A 472 -27.95 5.49 -19.94
C GLU A 472 -26.91 6.43 -19.29
N LEU A 473 -25.85 5.84 -18.70
CA LEU A 473 -24.78 6.59 -18.01
C LEU A 473 -23.87 7.37 -18.98
N VAL A 474 -24.28 7.53 -20.24
CA VAL A 474 -23.55 8.28 -21.27
C VAL A 474 -24.29 9.59 -21.54
N ASP A 475 -23.70 10.70 -21.07
CA ASP A 475 -23.87 12.10 -21.51
C ASP A 475 -25.24 12.58 -22.07
N LYS A 476 -26.36 12.05 -21.61
CA LYS A 476 -27.68 12.57 -22.00
C LYS A 476 -28.29 13.40 -20.88
N LYS A 477 -28.94 14.50 -21.24
CA LYS A 477 -29.62 15.46 -20.36
C LYS A 477 -30.66 14.82 -19.40
N ASP A 478 -31.05 13.58 -19.66
CA ASP A 478 -32.06 12.82 -18.90
C ASP A 478 -31.46 11.64 -18.13
N SER A 479 -30.11 11.58 -17.98
CA SER A 479 -29.45 10.51 -17.24
C SER A 479 -29.76 10.63 -15.74
N VAL A 480 -30.03 9.51 -15.08
CA VAL A 480 -30.27 9.40 -13.64
C VAL A 480 -29.05 9.85 -12.81
N GLY A 481 -27.95 10.27 -13.45
CA GLY A 481 -26.68 10.54 -12.80
C GLY A 481 -26.05 9.24 -12.26
N ASN A 482 -25.18 9.39 -11.27
CA ASN A 482 -24.57 8.23 -10.60
C ASN A 482 -25.62 7.51 -9.74
N PRO A 483 -25.95 6.23 -9.98
CA PRO A 483 -26.96 5.51 -9.20
C PRO A 483 -26.73 5.52 -7.70
N TRP A 484 -25.48 5.53 -7.25
CA TRP A 484 -25.11 5.56 -5.82
C TRP A 484 -25.31 6.93 -5.17
N GLU A 485 -25.46 8.00 -5.94
CA GLU A 485 -25.72 9.36 -5.47
C GLU A 485 -27.20 9.74 -5.59
N LEU A 486 -28.01 8.91 -6.24
CA LEU A 486 -29.43 9.18 -6.47
C LEU A 486 -30.16 9.31 -5.15
N LYS A 487 -30.69 10.51 -4.87
CA LYS A 487 -31.53 10.77 -3.70
C LYS A 487 -32.99 10.46 -4.03
N PRO A 488 -33.77 9.97 -3.05
CA PRO A 488 -35.21 9.85 -3.24
C PRO A 488 -35.80 11.19 -3.68
N ILE A 489 -36.67 11.19 -4.67
CA ILE A 489 -37.29 12.39 -5.21
C ILE A 489 -38.26 13.05 -4.20
N LEU A 490 -38.86 12.25 -3.30
CA LEU A 490 -39.65 12.69 -2.17
C LEU A 490 -38.89 12.45 -0.87
N ASP A 491 -38.96 13.43 0.03
CA ASP A 491 -38.41 13.25 1.38
C ASP A 491 -39.39 12.44 2.27
N GLY A 492 -38.92 12.04 3.47
CA GLY A 492 -39.73 11.21 4.36
C GLY A 492 -41.04 11.84 4.79
N LYS A 493 -41.13 13.18 4.89
CA LYS A 493 -42.37 13.90 5.27
C LYS A 493 -43.36 13.91 4.11
N GLU A 494 -42.88 14.11 2.91
CA GLU A 494 -43.67 14.09 1.69
C GLU A 494 -44.24 12.71 1.41
N VAL A 495 -43.41 11.65 1.59
CA VAL A 495 -43.87 10.26 1.51
C VAL A 495 -44.93 9.97 2.55
N MET A 496 -44.73 10.33 3.84
CA MET A 496 -45.72 10.12 4.90
C MET A 496 -47.03 10.79 4.57
N LYS A 497 -47.00 12.05 4.09
CA LYS A 497 -48.19 12.80 3.69
C LYS A 497 -48.91 12.12 2.51
N ALA A 498 -48.18 11.64 1.53
CA ALA A 498 -48.76 11.00 0.33
C ALA A 498 -49.46 9.67 0.66
N VAL A 499 -48.91 8.89 1.59
CA VAL A 499 -49.45 7.56 1.98
C VAL A 499 -50.35 7.61 3.24
N GLY A 500 -50.61 8.79 3.81
CA GLY A 500 -51.50 8.94 4.97
C GLY A 500 -50.91 8.46 6.31
N MET A 501 -49.57 8.40 6.45
CA MET A 501 -48.91 7.94 7.67
C MET A 501 -48.81 9.09 8.72
N GLU A 502 -49.28 8.87 9.93
CA GLU A 502 -49.17 9.85 11.02
C GLU A 502 -47.79 9.85 11.70
N LYS A 503 -47.12 8.71 11.74
CA LYS A 503 -45.81 8.54 12.42
C LYS A 503 -44.84 7.75 11.58
N PRO A 504 -43.52 8.06 11.67
CA PRO A 504 -42.50 7.26 10.96
C PRO A 504 -42.44 5.84 11.52
N GLY A 505 -42.35 4.88 10.64
CA GLY A 505 -42.25 3.45 10.97
C GLY A 505 -41.50 2.67 9.90
N PRO A 506 -41.34 1.33 10.03
CA PRO A 506 -40.66 0.49 9.07
C PRO A 506 -41.17 0.62 7.63
N LEU A 507 -42.51 0.83 7.47
CA LEU A 507 -43.15 1.03 6.17
C LEU A 507 -42.68 2.30 5.46
N LEU A 508 -42.31 3.36 6.19
CA LEU A 508 -41.78 4.58 5.58
C LEU A 508 -40.55 4.31 4.75
N LYS A 509 -39.64 3.48 5.27
CA LYS A 509 -38.42 3.09 4.54
C LYS A 509 -38.78 2.34 3.26
N GLN A 510 -39.71 1.43 3.30
CA GLN A 510 -40.16 0.67 2.13
C GLN A 510 -40.75 1.61 1.05
N TRP A 511 -41.57 2.58 1.44
CA TRP A 511 -42.12 3.56 0.53
C TRP A 511 -41.04 4.46 -0.08
N ILE A 512 -40.07 4.92 0.70
CA ILE A 512 -38.93 5.68 0.18
C ILE A 512 -38.12 4.83 -0.82
N GLU A 513 -37.85 3.57 -0.52
CA GLU A 513 -37.17 2.66 -1.43
C GLU A 513 -37.98 2.45 -2.73
N LYS A 514 -39.31 2.37 -2.63
CA LYS A 514 -40.19 2.26 -3.79
C LYS A 514 -40.14 3.50 -4.69
N THR A 515 -40.04 4.71 -4.12
CA THR A 515 -39.85 5.93 -4.94
C THR A 515 -38.53 5.92 -5.70
N VAL A 516 -37.45 5.39 -5.10
CA VAL A 516 -36.16 5.22 -5.79
C VAL A 516 -36.24 4.17 -6.90
N GLU A 517 -36.96 3.07 -6.68
CA GLU A 517 -37.22 2.06 -7.71
C GLU A 517 -37.91 2.68 -8.93
N TRP A 518 -38.93 3.51 -8.71
CA TRP A 518 -39.61 4.21 -9.80
C TRP A 518 -38.74 5.24 -10.53
N GLN A 519 -37.80 5.87 -9.85
CA GLN A 519 -36.83 6.76 -10.49
C GLN A 519 -35.92 6.03 -11.51
N PHE A 520 -35.65 4.73 -11.29
CA PHE A 520 -34.96 3.90 -12.27
C PHE A 520 -35.91 3.40 -13.36
N GLU A 521 -37.13 3.01 -13.00
CA GLU A 521 -38.15 2.48 -13.94
C GLU A 521 -38.64 3.56 -14.92
N PHE A 522 -38.83 4.79 -14.41
CA PHE A 522 -39.32 5.94 -15.17
C PHE A 522 -38.32 7.10 -15.12
N PRO A 523 -37.31 7.10 -15.99
CA PRO A 523 -36.36 8.21 -16.06
C PRO A 523 -37.08 9.52 -16.38
N GLY A 524 -36.80 10.57 -15.64
CA GLY A 524 -37.49 11.86 -15.80
C GLY A 524 -38.79 12.01 -15.02
N MET A 525 -39.16 11.02 -14.18
CA MET A 525 -40.32 11.16 -13.28
C MET A 525 -40.10 12.40 -12.38
N ASP A 526 -41.09 13.30 -12.39
CA ASP A 526 -41.09 14.46 -11.52
C ASP A 526 -41.72 14.16 -10.14
N LYS A 527 -41.62 15.14 -9.24
CA LYS A 527 -42.08 15.03 -7.87
C LYS A 527 -43.60 14.82 -7.78
N ALA A 528 -44.36 15.49 -8.64
CA ALA A 528 -45.83 15.40 -8.66
C ALA A 528 -46.31 14.04 -9.17
N GLN A 529 -45.64 13.52 -10.19
CA GLN A 529 -45.92 12.18 -10.75
C GLN A 529 -45.61 11.09 -9.70
N CYS A 530 -44.50 11.22 -8.99
CA CYS A 530 -44.13 10.27 -7.93
C CYS A 530 -45.13 10.31 -6.77
N GLU A 531 -45.57 11.49 -6.34
CA GLU A 531 -46.57 11.66 -5.29
C GLU A 531 -47.94 11.08 -5.71
N ALA A 532 -48.37 11.31 -6.93
CA ALA A 532 -49.61 10.74 -7.47
C ALA A 532 -49.57 9.20 -7.51
N LYS A 533 -48.47 8.62 -7.99
CA LYS A 533 -48.28 7.18 -8.01
C LYS A 533 -48.22 6.56 -6.62
N LEU A 534 -47.63 7.24 -5.64
CA LEU A 534 -47.65 6.81 -4.23
C LEU A 534 -49.08 6.74 -3.68
N LYS A 535 -49.89 7.76 -3.92
CA LYS A 535 -51.31 7.80 -3.47
C LYS A 535 -52.13 6.69 -4.11
N GLU A 536 -51.92 6.43 -5.41
CA GLU A 536 -52.60 5.35 -6.13
C GLU A 536 -52.28 3.96 -5.55
N VAL A 537 -50.99 3.68 -5.33
CA VAL A 537 -50.54 2.37 -4.83
C VAL A 537 -50.86 2.18 -3.35
N SER A 538 -50.79 3.24 -2.52
CA SER A 538 -51.14 3.17 -1.10
C SER A 538 -52.66 3.08 -0.85
N GLY A 539 -53.50 3.76 -1.66
CA GLY A 539 -54.97 3.68 -1.57
C GLY A 539 -55.55 2.35 -2.07
N GLY A 540 -54.82 1.57 -2.89
CA GLY A 540 -55.22 0.22 -3.28
C GLY A 540 -54.91 -0.87 -2.24
N ALA A 541 -54.21 -0.55 -1.16
CA ALA A 541 -53.89 -1.49 -0.07
C ALA A 541 -54.93 -1.52 1.06
N GLU A 542 -55.97 -0.68 0.99
CA GLU A 542 -57.10 -0.65 1.97
C GLU A 542 -58.36 -1.37 1.49
N THR A 543 -58.29 -2.10 0.37
CA THR A 543 -59.34 -3.03 -0.07
C THR A 543 -58.74 -4.44 -0.19
#